data_9ad7b89aca90596f0b7f0a94304de18b
#
_entry.id   9ad7b89aca90596f0b7f0a94304de18b
#
_cell.length_a   1.000
_cell.length_b   1.000
_cell.length_c   1.000
_cell.angle_alpha   90.00
_cell.angle_beta   90.00
_cell.angle_gamma   90.00
#
_symmetry.space_group_name_H-M   'P 1'
#
loop_
_entity.id
_entity.type
_entity.pdbx_description
1 polymer ?
#
loop_
_entity_poly.entity_id
_entity_poly.type
_entity_poly.pdbx_seq_one_letter_code
_entity_poly.pdbx_strand_id
1 'polypeptide(L)'
;MKLDILVFGPHPDDAEIGAGGLLLKMKELGYATGICDMTTGEMGWGTPEERVAECDEAAKILKLDARVNLDMGDNRIEDTFENRCKVAGVIREYRPQIIFAPYYRLPIGRGLGHNDHWKTGILASQAYNLAHLRKAPVPGDAYQARAIYYYYIPPGTRPTFIVDVSPYFETWMKALEVHRTQFSNPEKPRPKSQQQTLRDIVEMGARGHGWAIGTKYAQAYLAAGPLRISNPMELVKEIEPRP
;
A
#
# COMPACT_ATOMS: atom_id res chain seq x y z
N MET A 1 3.85 7.75 -18.41
CA MET A 1 4.36 6.37 -18.18
C MET A 1 3.18 5.50 -17.80
N LYS A 2 3.15 4.21 -18.20
CA LYS A 2 2.11 3.29 -17.74
C LYS A 2 2.68 2.41 -16.62
N LEU A 3 1.88 2.20 -15.57
CA LEU A 3 2.20 1.27 -14.49
C LEU A 3 1.35 0.01 -14.60
N ASP A 4 1.86 -1.12 -14.11
CA ASP A 4 1.05 -2.32 -13.89
C ASP A 4 0.39 -2.27 -12.51
N ILE A 5 1.12 -1.78 -11.50
CA ILE A 5 0.65 -1.67 -10.13
C ILE A 5 0.86 -0.25 -9.60
N LEU A 6 -0.18 0.31 -9.01
CA LEU A 6 -0.14 1.56 -8.26
C LEU A 6 -0.64 1.32 -6.83
N VAL A 7 0.14 1.73 -5.85
CA VAL A 7 -0.22 1.65 -4.43
C VAL A 7 -0.48 3.04 -3.90
N PHE A 8 -1.67 3.27 -3.35
CA PHE A 8 -1.99 4.50 -2.62
C PHE A 8 -1.64 4.35 -1.15
N GLY A 9 -0.84 5.28 -0.61
CA GLY A 9 -0.51 5.39 0.81
C GLY A 9 -1.04 6.69 1.41
N PRO A 10 -1.62 6.71 2.61
CA PRO A 10 -2.01 7.96 3.27
C PRO A 10 -0.80 8.85 3.60
N HIS A 11 0.27 8.26 4.12
CA HIS A 11 1.52 8.95 4.45
C HIS A 11 2.72 8.24 3.83
N PRO A 12 3.87 8.92 3.73
CA PRO A 12 5.14 8.28 3.39
C PRO A 12 5.50 7.20 4.43
N ASP A 13 5.56 5.96 4.02
CA ASP A 13 5.82 4.71 4.73
C ASP A 13 4.65 3.68 4.68
N ASP A 14 3.41 4.12 4.63
CA ASP A 14 2.23 3.23 4.69
C ASP A 14 2.14 2.27 3.48
N ALA A 15 2.45 2.76 2.28
CA ALA A 15 2.45 1.93 1.08
C ALA A 15 3.56 0.88 1.14
N GLU A 16 4.72 1.24 1.69
CA GLU A 16 5.82 0.32 1.92
C GLU A 16 5.44 -0.75 2.95
N ILE A 17 4.82 -0.36 4.08
CA ILE A 17 4.34 -1.32 5.08
C ILE A 17 3.33 -2.28 4.45
N GLY A 18 2.36 -1.73 3.74
CA GLY A 18 1.24 -2.50 3.17
C GLY A 18 1.60 -3.38 1.98
N ALA A 19 2.56 -2.96 1.14
CA ALA A 19 2.83 -3.59 -0.14
C ALA A 19 4.30 -3.66 -0.55
N GLY A 20 5.27 -3.26 0.29
CA GLY A 20 6.69 -3.17 -0.11
C GLY A 20 7.28 -4.50 -0.59
N GLY A 21 6.98 -5.60 0.09
CA GLY A 21 7.41 -6.93 -0.33
C GLY A 21 6.76 -7.36 -1.66
N LEU A 22 5.47 -7.06 -1.83
CA LEU A 22 4.75 -7.28 -3.10
C LEU A 22 5.38 -6.48 -4.24
N LEU A 23 5.65 -5.19 -4.03
CA LEU A 23 6.25 -4.32 -5.05
C LEU A 23 7.60 -4.86 -5.52
N LEU A 24 8.46 -5.30 -4.60
CA LEU A 24 9.73 -5.94 -4.94
C LEU A 24 9.55 -7.23 -5.76
N LYS A 25 8.62 -8.08 -5.36
CA LYS A 25 8.29 -9.32 -6.12
C LYS A 25 7.82 -8.99 -7.53
N MET A 26 6.89 -8.05 -7.64
CA MET A 26 6.33 -7.68 -8.94
C MET A 26 7.37 -7.01 -9.83
N LYS A 27 8.27 -6.23 -9.25
CA LYS A 27 9.40 -5.64 -9.98
C LYS A 27 10.35 -6.70 -10.55
N GLU A 28 10.67 -7.74 -9.78
CA GLU A 28 11.50 -8.87 -10.26
C GLU A 28 10.81 -9.64 -11.39
N LEU A 29 9.48 -9.74 -11.35
CA LEU A 29 8.67 -10.34 -12.42
C LEU A 29 8.52 -9.44 -13.65
N GLY A 30 9.15 -8.25 -13.68
CA GLY A 30 9.18 -7.34 -14.83
C GLY A 30 8.01 -6.37 -14.92
N TYR A 31 7.19 -6.25 -13.90
CA TYR A 31 6.07 -5.30 -13.87
C TYR A 31 6.51 -3.89 -13.47
N ALA A 32 5.88 -2.89 -14.05
CA ALA A 32 6.06 -1.48 -13.68
C ALA A 32 5.24 -1.16 -12.44
N THR A 33 5.90 -0.57 -11.41
CA THR A 33 5.30 -0.34 -10.09
C THR A 33 5.46 1.11 -9.65
N GLY A 34 4.47 1.62 -8.91
CA GLY A 34 4.53 2.97 -8.36
C GLY A 34 3.76 3.12 -7.06
N ILE A 35 4.07 4.21 -6.36
CA ILE A 35 3.39 4.65 -5.14
C ILE A 35 2.83 6.06 -5.35
N CYS A 36 1.64 6.30 -4.82
CA CYS A 36 1.04 7.61 -4.68
C CYS A 36 0.74 7.86 -3.20
N ASP A 37 1.53 8.74 -2.57
CA ASP A 37 1.28 9.19 -1.22
C ASP A 37 0.20 10.30 -1.26
N MET A 38 -0.78 10.25 -0.34
CA MET A 38 -1.84 11.25 -0.27
C MET A 38 -1.37 12.54 0.39
N THR A 39 -0.45 12.44 1.35
CA THR A 39 0.07 13.55 2.15
C THR A 39 1.59 13.48 2.26
N THR A 40 2.20 14.56 2.72
CA THR A 40 3.61 14.57 3.10
C THR A 40 3.85 14.05 4.52
N GLY A 41 2.78 13.83 5.28
CA GLY A 41 2.84 13.43 6.69
C GLY A 41 3.41 14.53 7.60
N GLU A 42 3.10 15.79 7.29
CA GLU A 42 3.69 16.98 7.92
C GLU A 42 3.34 17.16 9.40
N MET A 43 2.35 16.43 9.92
CA MET A 43 2.04 16.38 11.35
C MET A 43 2.85 15.33 12.11
N GLY A 44 3.59 14.49 11.38
CA GLY A 44 4.51 13.52 11.95
C GLY A 44 5.85 14.12 12.37
N TRP A 45 6.82 13.26 12.68
CA TRP A 45 8.17 13.67 12.99
C TRP A 45 8.98 13.93 11.70
N GLY A 46 9.97 14.81 11.83
CA GLY A 46 10.81 15.26 10.71
C GLY A 46 10.21 16.45 9.97
N THR A 47 11.03 17.03 9.08
CA THR A 47 10.60 18.10 8.18
C THR A 47 10.03 17.52 6.88
N PRO A 48 9.24 18.27 6.12
CA PRO A 48 8.77 17.83 4.80
C PRO A 48 9.92 17.43 3.87
N GLU A 49 11.03 18.16 3.89
CA GLU A 49 12.23 17.89 3.08
C GLU A 49 12.89 16.55 3.46
N GLU A 50 13.02 16.29 4.77
CA GLU A 50 13.54 15.01 5.26
C GLU A 50 12.65 13.85 4.81
N ARG A 51 11.33 13.99 4.94
CA ARG A 51 10.38 12.97 4.53
C ARG A 51 10.39 12.71 3.03
N VAL A 52 10.53 13.74 2.21
CA VAL A 52 10.71 13.58 0.75
C VAL A 52 12.00 12.81 0.44
N ALA A 53 13.12 13.16 1.10
CA ALA A 53 14.38 12.46 0.90
C ALA A 53 14.30 10.97 1.32
N GLU A 54 13.60 10.66 2.41
CA GLU A 54 13.33 9.29 2.85
C GLU A 54 12.46 8.52 1.84
N CYS A 55 11.44 9.18 1.26
CA CYS A 55 10.63 8.63 0.18
C CYS A 55 11.46 8.28 -1.06
N ASP A 56 12.36 9.18 -1.46
CA ASP A 56 13.23 8.97 -2.62
C ASP A 56 14.21 7.81 -2.40
N GLU A 57 14.73 7.67 -1.18
CA GLU A 57 15.60 6.55 -0.79
C GLU A 57 14.82 5.23 -0.81
N ALA A 58 13.62 5.20 -0.22
CA ALA A 58 12.73 4.03 -0.24
C ALA A 58 12.35 3.64 -1.68
N ALA A 59 12.01 4.61 -2.52
CA ALA A 59 11.66 4.37 -3.92
C ALA A 59 12.81 3.72 -4.70
N LYS A 60 14.07 4.13 -4.45
CA LYS A 60 15.26 3.50 -5.05
C LYS A 60 15.45 2.06 -4.60
N ILE A 61 15.27 1.77 -3.30
CA ILE A 61 15.39 0.39 -2.75
C ILE A 61 14.28 -0.51 -3.33
N LEU A 62 13.04 -0.01 -3.41
CA LEU A 62 11.92 -0.71 -4.00
C LEU A 62 11.97 -0.77 -5.53
N LYS A 63 12.88 -0.02 -6.17
CA LYS A 63 13.05 0.12 -7.63
C LYS A 63 11.75 0.58 -8.30
N LEU A 64 11.04 1.52 -7.69
CA LEU A 64 9.80 2.04 -8.23
C LEU A 64 10.04 2.77 -9.57
N ASP A 65 9.07 2.65 -10.48
CA ASP A 65 9.07 3.40 -11.75
C ASP A 65 8.50 4.81 -11.56
N ALA A 66 7.61 4.99 -10.57
CA ALA A 66 7.06 6.30 -10.22
C ALA A 66 6.76 6.39 -8.72
N ARG A 67 6.97 7.59 -8.17
CA ARG A 67 6.40 7.99 -6.88
C ARG A 67 5.86 9.40 -7.00
N VAL A 68 4.65 9.62 -6.54
CA VAL A 68 3.99 10.93 -6.55
C VAL A 68 3.37 11.22 -5.20
N ASN A 69 3.20 12.50 -4.87
CA ASN A 69 2.52 12.95 -3.67
C ASN A 69 1.40 13.93 -4.06
N LEU A 70 0.21 13.78 -3.49
CA LEU A 70 -0.94 14.63 -3.79
C LEU A 70 -1.06 15.83 -2.83
N ASP A 71 -0.26 15.86 -1.78
CA ASP A 71 -0.21 16.95 -0.78
C ASP A 71 -1.61 17.40 -0.30
N MET A 72 -2.43 16.42 0.09
CA MET A 72 -3.80 16.68 0.55
C MET A 72 -3.86 17.21 1.99
N GLY A 73 -2.71 17.30 2.67
CA GLY A 73 -2.58 17.69 4.07
C GLY A 73 -2.84 16.53 5.04
N ASP A 74 -1.86 16.32 5.93
CA ASP A 74 -1.90 15.28 6.96
C ASP A 74 -3.06 15.52 7.94
N ASN A 75 -3.76 14.45 8.28
CA ASN A 75 -4.98 14.43 9.10
C ASN A 75 -6.15 15.29 8.55
N ARG A 76 -6.04 15.70 7.27
CA ARG A 76 -7.03 16.54 6.57
C ARG A 76 -7.57 15.89 5.30
N ILE A 77 -7.25 14.63 5.05
CA ILE A 77 -7.81 13.89 3.91
C ILE A 77 -9.34 13.84 4.06
N GLU A 78 -10.06 14.33 3.07
CA GLU A 78 -11.52 14.34 3.03
C GLU A 78 -12.05 13.73 1.74
N ASP A 79 -13.16 12.99 1.83
CA ASP A 79 -13.84 12.40 0.69
C ASP A 79 -14.72 13.44 -0.03
N THR A 80 -14.07 14.45 -0.63
CA THR A 80 -14.73 15.44 -1.48
C THR A 80 -14.68 15.02 -2.95
N PHE A 81 -15.59 15.58 -3.76
CA PHE A 81 -15.57 15.34 -5.19
C PHE A 81 -14.27 15.82 -5.84
N GLU A 82 -13.74 16.96 -5.39
CA GLU A 82 -12.46 17.49 -5.85
C GLU A 82 -11.31 16.50 -5.58
N ASN A 83 -11.20 15.99 -4.35
CA ASN A 83 -10.18 15.02 -3.98
C ASN A 83 -10.33 13.69 -4.76
N ARG A 84 -11.58 13.24 -4.99
CA ARG A 84 -11.83 12.09 -5.88
C ARG A 84 -11.31 12.35 -7.30
N CYS A 85 -11.50 13.56 -7.83
CA CYS A 85 -10.96 13.93 -9.14
C CYS A 85 -9.43 13.96 -9.17
N LYS A 86 -8.77 14.44 -8.12
CA LYS A 86 -7.30 14.42 -8.00
C LYS A 86 -6.77 12.99 -8.05
N VAL A 87 -7.31 12.09 -7.22
CA VAL A 87 -6.90 10.67 -7.20
C VAL A 87 -7.22 9.97 -8.51
N ALA A 88 -8.40 10.22 -9.10
CA ALA A 88 -8.77 9.68 -10.40
C ALA A 88 -7.85 10.19 -11.53
N GLY A 89 -7.35 11.42 -11.42
CA GLY A 89 -6.34 11.99 -12.32
C GLY A 89 -5.06 11.16 -12.33
N VAL A 90 -4.55 10.77 -11.17
CA VAL A 90 -3.38 9.87 -11.05
C VAL A 90 -3.66 8.52 -11.71
N ILE A 91 -4.85 7.95 -11.49
CA ILE A 91 -5.24 6.67 -12.14
C ILE A 91 -5.25 6.81 -13.67
N ARG A 92 -5.75 7.94 -14.21
CA ARG A 92 -5.77 8.19 -15.65
C ARG A 92 -4.38 8.44 -16.23
N GLU A 93 -3.51 9.12 -15.49
CA GLU A 93 -2.14 9.41 -15.90
C GLU A 93 -1.30 8.15 -15.99
N TYR A 94 -1.29 7.36 -14.92
CA TYR A 94 -0.43 6.17 -14.81
C TYR A 94 -1.08 4.90 -15.36
N ARG A 95 -2.38 4.87 -15.56
CA ARG A 95 -3.16 3.76 -16.15
C ARG A 95 -2.83 2.39 -15.56
N PRO A 96 -2.81 2.23 -14.22
CA PRO A 96 -2.42 0.98 -13.58
C PRO A 96 -3.41 -0.15 -13.88
N GLN A 97 -2.91 -1.38 -14.08
CA GLN A 97 -3.78 -2.53 -14.21
C GLN A 97 -4.43 -2.89 -12.87
N ILE A 98 -3.64 -2.82 -11.79
CA ILE A 98 -4.08 -3.13 -10.43
C ILE A 98 -3.75 -1.96 -9.51
N ILE A 99 -4.69 -1.63 -8.65
CA ILE A 99 -4.55 -0.63 -7.59
C ILE A 99 -4.53 -1.34 -6.25
N PHE A 100 -3.64 -0.91 -5.34
CA PHE A 100 -3.70 -1.25 -3.93
C PHE A 100 -3.94 0.00 -3.10
N ALA A 101 -4.77 -0.11 -2.06
CA ALA A 101 -5.09 0.98 -1.15
C ALA A 101 -5.28 0.44 0.28
N PRO A 102 -5.24 1.29 1.31
CA PRO A 102 -5.64 0.87 2.65
C PRO A 102 -7.10 0.41 2.68
N TYR A 103 -7.43 -0.46 3.64
CA TYR A 103 -8.82 -0.89 3.79
C TYR A 103 -9.74 0.28 4.18
N TYR A 104 -10.87 0.40 3.51
CA TYR A 104 -11.76 1.56 3.51
C TYR A 104 -12.77 1.62 4.65
N ARG A 105 -12.76 0.68 5.59
CA ARG A 105 -13.67 0.70 6.73
C ARG A 105 -12.94 1.07 8.00
N LEU A 106 -13.61 1.86 8.84
CA LEU A 106 -13.10 2.19 10.15
C LEU A 106 -12.94 0.91 10.98
N PRO A 107 -11.72 0.60 11.49
CA PRO A 107 -11.53 -0.56 12.33
C PRO A 107 -12.26 -0.36 13.67
N ILE A 108 -12.87 -1.44 14.17
CA ILE A 108 -13.45 -1.48 15.51
C ILE A 108 -12.31 -1.85 16.47
N GLY A 109 -11.91 -0.93 17.38
CA GLY A 109 -10.93 -1.20 18.41
C GLY A 109 -9.73 -0.25 18.46
N ARG A 110 -8.87 -0.44 19.46
CA ARG A 110 -7.66 0.39 19.63
C ARG A 110 -6.60 0.05 18.60
N GLY A 111 -5.98 1.07 18.00
CA GLY A 111 -4.66 0.97 17.38
C GLY A 111 -4.61 0.73 15.87
N LEU A 112 -5.73 0.70 15.16
CA LEU A 112 -5.72 0.51 13.70
C LEU A 112 -6.12 1.75 12.91
N GLY A 113 -6.18 2.92 13.54
CA GLY A 113 -6.91 3.89 12.83
C GLY A 113 -6.44 5.32 12.91
N HIS A 114 -5.34 5.63 12.25
CA HIS A 114 -5.23 6.99 11.77
C HIS A 114 -6.39 7.25 10.78
N ASN A 115 -7.07 8.37 10.96
CA ASN A 115 -8.23 8.77 10.16
C ASN A 115 -7.93 8.67 8.64
N ASP A 116 -6.74 9.07 8.23
CA ASP A 116 -6.33 9.11 6.84
C ASP A 116 -6.20 7.73 6.19
N HIS A 117 -5.97 6.66 6.97
CA HIS A 117 -5.89 5.31 6.41
C HIS A 117 -7.20 4.89 5.75
N TRP A 118 -8.31 4.91 6.49
CA TRP A 118 -9.60 4.51 5.91
C TRP A 118 -10.15 5.52 4.92
N LYS A 119 -9.86 6.83 5.10
CA LYS A 119 -10.23 7.86 4.13
C LYS A 119 -9.50 7.71 2.80
N THR A 120 -8.21 7.38 2.82
CA THR A 120 -7.47 7.02 1.60
C THR A 120 -8.10 5.82 0.91
N GLY A 121 -8.47 4.79 1.65
CA GLY A 121 -9.17 3.63 1.11
C GLY A 121 -10.49 3.99 0.44
N ILE A 122 -11.30 4.87 1.06
CA ILE A 122 -12.54 5.39 0.47
C ILE A 122 -12.25 6.18 -0.80
N LEU A 123 -11.33 7.16 -0.75
CA LEU A 123 -10.98 8.00 -1.89
C LEU A 123 -10.48 7.16 -3.07
N ALA A 124 -9.57 6.22 -2.83
CA ALA A 124 -9.07 5.33 -3.89
C ALA A 124 -10.20 4.49 -4.52
N SER A 125 -11.13 3.98 -3.68
CA SER A 125 -12.29 3.22 -4.16
C SER A 125 -13.25 4.07 -5.01
N GLN A 126 -13.52 5.30 -4.58
CA GLN A 126 -14.38 6.23 -5.31
C GLN A 126 -13.70 6.71 -6.60
N ALA A 127 -12.40 7.00 -6.54
CA ALA A 127 -11.60 7.41 -7.69
C ALA A 127 -11.47 6.29 -8.73
N TYR A 128 -11.32 5.03 -8.31
CA TYR A 128 -11.35 3.85 -9.17
C TYR A 128 -12.63 3.82 -10.02
N ASN A 129 -13.79 4.10 -9.41
CA ASN A 129 -15.06 4.18 -10.12
C ASN A 129 -15.19 5.45 -10.97
N LEU A 130 -14.61 6.58 -10.53
CA LEU A 130 -14.71 7.85 -11.26
C LEU A 130 -13.81 7.89 -12.48
N ALA A 131 -12.64 7.27 -12.42
CA ALA A 131 -11.61 7.35 -13.47
C ALA A 131 -12.09 6.85 -14.85
N HIS A 132 -13.05 5.92 -14.93
CA HIS A 132 -13.57 5.42 -16.22
C HIS A 132 -14.69 6.27 -16.81
N LEU A 133 -15.26 7.20 -16.07
CA LEU A 133 -16.39 8.00 -16.53
C LEU A 133 -15.91 9.11 -17.48
N ARG A 134 -16.21 8.97 -18.76
CA ARG A 134 -15.76 9.90 -19.83
C ARG A 134 -16.14 11.37 -19.60
N LYS A 135 -17.29 11.62 -18.98
CA LYS A 135 -17.80 12.97 -18.73
C LYS A 135 -17.41 13.54 -17.36
N ALA A 136 -16.69 12.77 -16.54
CA ALA A 136 -16.19 13.28 -15.27
C ALA A 136 -15.12 14.35 -15.50
N PRO A 137 -15.13 15.47 -14.75
CA PRO A 137 -14.15 16.55 -14.88
C PRO A 137 -12.79 16.15 -14.26
N VAL A 138 -12.26 15.03 -14.72
CA VAL A 138 -11.00 14.45 -14.29
C VAL A 138 -9.97 14.63 -15.40
N PRO A 139 -8.77 15.14 -15.14
CA PRO A 139 -7.71 15.26 -16.14
C PRO A 139 -7.41 13.93 -16.84
N GLY A 140 -7.04 14.00 -18.13
CA GLY A 140 -6.66 12.83 -18.92
C GLY A 140 -7.83 12.01 -19.45
N ASP A 141 -7.53 11.05 -20.33
CA ASP A 141 -8.50 10.16 -20.92
C ASP A 141 -9.07 9.17 -19.91
N ALA A 142 -10.35 8.88 -20.04
CA ALA A 142 -11.04 7.90 -19.20
C ALA A 142 -10.30 6.55 -19.20
N TYR A 143 -10.11 6.00 -18.03
CA TYR A 143 -9.39 4.74 -17.85
C TYR A 143 -10.03 3.89 -16.76
N GLN A 144 -10.14 2.58 -17.00
CA GLN A 144 -10.60 1.59 -16.03
C GLN A 144 -9.43 0.68 -15.64
N ALA A 145 -8.98 0.76 -14.40
CA ALA A 145 -8.12 -0.27 -13.83
C ALA A 145 -8.90 -1.60 -13.71
N ARG A 146 -8.20 -2.73 -13.78
CA ARG A 146 -8.85 -4.05 -13.78
C ARG A 146 -9.31 -4.48 -12.40
N ALA A 147 -8.57 -4.08 -11.35
CA ALA A 147 -8.88 -4.44 -9.97
C ALA A 147 -8.39 -3.37 -8.99
N ILE A 148 -9.04 -3.33 -7.83
CA ILE A 148 -8.57 -2.66 -6.64
C ILE A 148 -8.57 -3.67 -5.49
N TYR A 149 -7.47 -3.72 -4.74
CA TYR A 149 -7.26 -4.57 -3.57
C TYR A 149 -6.86 -3.73 -2.38
N TYR A 150 -7.06 -4.27 -1.18
CA TYR A 150 -6.88 -3.52 0.06
C TYR A 150 -5.89 -4.20 0.98
N TYR A 151 -4.98 -3.41 1.54
CA TYR A 151 -4.08 -3.80 2.62
C TYR A 151 -4.55 -3.17 3.97
N TYR A 152 -3.83 -3.35 5.06
CA TYR A 152 -4.27 -2.99 6.41
C TYR A 152 -5.60 -3.65 6.78
N ILE A 153 -5.64 -4.96 6.58
CA ILE A 153 -6.82 -5.78 6.86
C ILE A 153 -7.09 -5.77 8.37
N PRO A 154 -8.32 -5.49 8.82
CA PRO A 154 -8.66 -5.53 10.24
C PRO A 154 -8.40 -6.90 10.86
N PRO A 155 -7.92 -6.97 12.13
CA PRO A 155 -7.73 -8.22 12.84
C PRO A 155 -8.98 -9.10 12.81
N GLY A 156 -8.80 -10.39 12.60
CA GLY A 156 -9.89 -11.36 12.50
C GLY A 156 -10.57 -11.40 11.12
N THR A 157 -10.24 -10.51 10.20
CA THR A 157 -10.74 -10.55 8.82
C THR A 157 -9.94 -11.57 8.01
N ARG A 158 -10.62 -12.51 7.35
CA ARG A 158 -9.96 -13.46 6.47
C ARG A 158 -9.54 -12.77 5.17
N PRO A 159 -8.25 -12.81 4.79
CA PRO A 159 -7.80 -12.24 3.52
C PRO A 159 -8.40 -13.00 2.33
N THR A 160 -8.57 -12.30 1.21
CA THR A 160 -9.01 -12.92 -0.04
C THR A 160 -7.87 -13.69 -0.70
N PHE A 161 -6.65 -13.15 -0.64
CA PHE A 161 -5.44 -13.80 -1.10
C PHE A 161 -4.23 -13.32 -0.30
N ILE A 162 -3.19 -14.14 -0.32
CA ILE A 162 -1.93 -13.90 0.37
C ILE A 162 -0.80 -14.13 -0.62
N VAL A 163 0.21 -13.26 -0.60
CA VAL A 163 1.36 -13.32 -1.52
C VAL A 163 2.61 -13.64 -0.71
N ASP A 164 3.32 -14.69 -1.08
CA ASP A 164 4.64 -15.01 -0.55
C ASP A 164 5.64 -13.92 -0.95
N VAL A 165 6.26 -13.30 0.07
CA VAL A 165 7.29 -12.27 -0.10
C VAL A 165 8.58 -12.65 0.64
N SER A 166 8.75 -13.93 0.98
CA SER A 166 9.88 -14.42 1.75
C SER A 166 11.24 -14.02 1.20
N PRO A 167 11.51 -14.11 -0.13
CA PRO A 167 12.79 -13.71 -0.69
C PRO A 167 13.08 -12.20 -0.59
N TYR A 168 12.05 -11.39 -0.43
CA TYR A 168 12.13 -9.93 -0.49
C TYR A 168 12.14 -9.27 0.90
N PHE A 169 11.94 -10.04 1.97
CA PHE A 169 11.72 -9.51 3.32
C PHE A 169 12.83 -8.56 3.79
N GLU A 170 14.10 -8.94 3.64
CA GLU A 170 15.20 -8.10 4.10
C GLU A 170 15.35 -6.80 3.27
N THR A 171 15.08 -6.84 1.97
CA THR A 171 15.08 -5.63 1.14
C THR A 171 13.88 -4.74 1.44
N TRP A 172 12.73 -5.35 1.71
CA TRP A 172 11.54 -4.64 2.16
C TRP A 172 11.78 -3.92 3.50
N MET A 173 12.40 -4.59 4.47
CA MET A 173 12.75 -3.96 5.75
C MET A 173 13.71 -2.78 5.56
N LYS A 174 14.71 -2.89 4.69
CA LYS A 174 15.59 -1.75 4.36
C LYS A 174 14.81 -0.56 3.80
N ALA A 175 13.81 -0.80 2.94
CA ALA A 175 12.98 0.28 2.40
C ALA A 175 12.12 0.96 3.48
N LEU A 176 11.73 0.24 4.53
CA LEU A 176 11.03 0.82 5.68
C LEU A 176 11.96 1.57 6.63
N GLU A 177 13.14 1.02 6.89
CA GLU A 177 14.11 1.58 7.83
C GLU A 177 14.68 2.94 7.39
N VAL A 178 14.56 3.29 6.09
CA VAL A 178 14.97 4.63 5.62
C VAL A 178 14.02 5.74 6.07
N HIS A 179 12.80 5.43 6.48
CA HIS A 179 11.89 6.41 7.10
C HIS A 179 12.30 6.67 8.56
N ARG A 180 13.53 7.14 8.75
CA ARG A 180 14.17 7.32 10.06
C ARG A 180 13.43 8.29 10.96
N THR A 181 12.87 9.36 10.37
CA THR A 181 12.08 10.35 11.11
C THR A 181 10.90 9.71 11.83
N GLN A 182 10.30 8.64 11.26
CA GLN A 182 9.15 7.97 11.82
C GLN A 182 9.52 6.80 12.76
N PHE A 183 10.55 6.04 12.43
CA PHE A 183 10.82 4.76 13.08
C PHE A 183 12.07 4.74 13.97
N SER A 184 13.04 5.62 13.70
CA SER A 184 14.31 5.66 14.43
C SER A 184 14.59 6.96 15.13
N ASN A 185 13.65 7.91 15.14
CA ASN A 185 13.83 9.19 15.80
C ASN A 185 13.96 9.00 17.33
N PRO A 186 15.12 9.37 17.94
CA PRO A 186 15.35 9.22 19.38
C PRO A 186 14.48 10.14 20.24
N GLU A 187 13.96 11.22 19.66
CA GLU A 187 13.09 12.18 20.35
C GLU A 187 11.64 11.69 20.45
N LYS A 188 11.27 10.68 19.65
CA LYS A 188 9.92 10.13 19.64
C LYS A 188 9.67 9.32 20.93
N PRO A 189 8.78 9.77 21.84
CA PRO A 189 8.51 9.05 23.06
C PRO A 189 7.94 7.67 22.77
N ARG A 190 8.58 6.62 23.28
CA ARG A 190 8.06 5.25 23.20
C ARG A 190 7.59 4.83 24.58
N PRO A 191 6.32 4.46 24.76
CA PRO A 191 5.87 3.88 26.02
C PRO A 191 6.68 2.63 26.36
N LYS A 192 7.06 2.45 27.63
CA LYS A 192 7.81 1.25 28.08
C LYS A 192 7.12 -0.08 27.73
N SER A 193 5.80 -0.06 27.50
CA SER A 193 5.02 -1.21 27.05
C SER A 193 5.07 -1.46 25.54
N GLN A 194 5.69 -0.54 24.76
CA GLN A 194 5.84 -0.64 23.31
C GLN A 194 7.34 -0.63 22.95
N GLN A 195 8.08 -1.61 23.45
CA GLN A 195 9.49 -1.79 23.08
C GLN A 195 9.68 -2.43 21.71
N GLN A 196 8.59 -2.79 21.04
CA GLN A 196 8.63 -3.39 19.71
C GLN A 196 9.07 -2.35 18.68
N THR A 197 10.04 -2.70 17.88
CA THR A 197 10.49 -1.90 16.74
C THR A 197 9.46 -2.02 15.59
N LEU A 198 9.53 -1.12 14.61
CA LEU A 198 8.75 -1.28 13.38
C LEU A 198 9.00 -2.66 12.76
N ARG A 199 10.29 -3.08 12.70
CA ARG A 199 10.67 -4.38 12.18
C ARG A 199 9.93 -5.52 12.88
N ASP A 200 9.88 -5.51 14.22
CA ASP A 200 9.17 -6.55 14.99
C ASP A 200 7.68 -6.61 14.63
N ILE A 201 7.04 -5.45 14.48
CA ILE A 201 5.61 -5.37 14.16
C ILE A 201 5.34 -5.91 12.75
N VAL A 202 6.12 -5.47 11.76
CA VAL A 202 5.96 -5.90 10.36
C VAL A 202 6.32 -7.38 10.21
N GLU A 203 7.41 -7.82 10.84
CA GLU A 203 7.83 -9.22 10.82
C GLU A 203 6.78 -10.15 11.43
N MET A 204 6.21 -9.77 12.58
CA MET A 204 5.15 -10.55 13.23
C MET A 204 3.94 -10.72 12.31
N GLY A 205 3.49 -9.65 11.65
CA GLY A 205 2.39 -9.71 10.68
C GLY A 205 2.73 -10.59 9.46
N ALA A 206 3.91 -10.37 8.88
CA ALA A 206 4.37 -11.13 7.71
C ALA A 206 4.55 -12.62 8.00
N ARG A 207 5.07 -12.98 9.19
CA ARG A 207 5.16 -14.39 9.65
C ARG A 207 3.78 -15.02 9.85
N GLY A 208 2.83 -14.28 10.44
CA GLY A 208 1.46 -14.77 10.63
C GLY A 208 0.77 -15.09 9.30
N HIS A 209 0.93 -14.23 8.30
CA HIS A 209 0.42 -14.49 6.95
C HIS A 209 1.20 -15.60 6.24
N GLY A 210 2.52 -15.63 6.39
CA GLY A 210 3.37 -16.70 5.85
C GLY A 210 2.98 -18.08 6.38
N TRP A 211 2.76 -18.19 7.71
CA TRP A 211 2.31 -19.43 8.32
C TRP A 211 1.00 -19.95 7.70
N ALA A 212 0.07 -19.05 7.36
CA ALA A 212 -1.23 -19.43 6.80
C ALA A 212 -1.12 -20.09 5.42
N ILE A 213 -0.05 -19.85 4.66
CA ILE A 213 0.18 -20.40 3.31
C ILE A 213 1.43 -21.29 3.23
N GLY A 214 2.09 -21.58 4.37
CA GLY A 214 3.26 -22.46 4.42
C GLY A 214 4.58 -21.81 3.96
N THR A 215 4.69 -20.47 4.01
CA THR A 215 5.91 -19.73 3.68
C THR A 215 6.46 -18.96 4.89
N LYS A 216 7.66 -18.39 4.77
CA LYS A 216 8.29 -17.69 5.90
C LYS A 216 7.66 -16.32 6.15
N TYR A 217 7.46 -15.54 5.08
CA TYR A 217 6.89 -14.18 5.13
C TYR A 217 5.92 -13.97 3.99
N ALA A 218 4.78 -13.35 4.29
CA ALA A 218 3.77 -13.04 3.29
C ALA A 218 3.05 -11.73 3.57
N GLN A 219 2.43 -11.17 2.54
CA GLN A 219 1.53 -10.02 2.65
C GLN A 219 0.13 -10.42 2.21
N ALA A 220 -0.88 -9.92 2.92
CA ALA A 220 -2.28 -10.32 2.76
C ALA A 220 -3.15 -9.18 2.27
N TYR A 221 -4.13 -9.52 1.42
CA TYR A 221 -4.97 -8.55 0.74
C TYR A 221 -6.44 -8.97 0.72
N LEU A 222 -7.31 -7.95 0.68
CA LEU A 222 -8.73 -8.12 0.45
C LEU A 222 -9.11 -7.66 -0.96
N ALA A 223 -9.98 -8.41 -1.63
CA ALA A 223 -10.75 -7.95 -2.78
C ALA A 223 -12.14 -7.50 -2.35
N ALA A 224 -12.78 -6.63 -3.13
CA ALA A 224 -14.16 -6.20 -2.88
C ALA A 224 -15.19 -7.34 -3.04
N GLY A 225 -14.82 -8.43 -3.70
CA GLY A 225 -15.67 -9.60 -3.93
C GLY A 225 -14.84 -10.82 -4.36
N PRO A 226 -15.49 -11.90 -4.75
CA PRO A 226 -14.81 -13.11 -5.22
C PRO A 226 -13.91 -12.87 -6.41
N LEU A 227 -12.73 -13.48 -6.42
CA LEU A 227 -11.81 -13.43 -7.55
C LEU A 227 -12.31 -14.36 -8.66
N ARG A 228 -12.38 -13.83 -9.88
CA ARG A 228 -12.66 -14.63 -11.07
C ARG A 228 -11.40 -15.38 -11.49
N ILE A 229 -11.47 -16.70 -11.51
CA ILE A 229 -10.39 -17.58 -11.92
C ILE A 229 -10.86 -18.35 -13.16
N SER A 230 -10.11 -18.26 -14.26
CA SER A 230 -10.42 -18.97 -15.49
C SER A 230 -9.90 -20.41 -15.50
N ASN A 231 -8.80 -20.65 -14.82
CA ASN A 231 -8.16 -21.96 -14.72
C ASN A 231 -7.69 -22.23 -13.28
N PRO A 232 -8.37 -23.11 -12.52
CA PRO A 232 -8.01 -23.40 -11.14
C PRO A 232 -6.62 -24.05 -10.98
N MET A 233 -6.05 -24.65 -12.04
CA MET A 233 -4.70 -25.18 -11.99
C MET A 233 -3.62 -24.11 -11.81
N GLU A 234 -3.93 -22.85 -12.15
CA GLU A 234 -2.99 -21.74 -11.89
C GLU A 234 -2.82 -21.44 -10.41
N LEU A 235 -3.79 -21.78 -9.57
CA LEU A 235 -3.71 -21.62 -8.12
C LEU A 235 -2.74 -22.58 -7.44
N VAL A 236 -2.35 -23.66 -8.10
CA VAL A 236 -1.53 -24.71 -7.50
C VAL A 236 -0.14 -24.82 -8.13
N LYS A 237 0.18 -23.99 -9.12
CA LYS A 237 1.48 -24.03 -9.81
C LYS A 237 2.69 -23.81 -8.91
N GLU A 238 2.51 -23.02 -7.84
CA GLU A 238 3.57 -22.69 -6.88
C GLU A 238 3.47 -23.50 -5.58
N ILE A 239 2.52 -24.43 -5.50
CA ILE A 239 2.34 -25.27 -4.30
C ILE A 239 3.12 -26.56 -4.49
N GLU A 240 4.18 -26.74 -3.72
CA GLU A 240 4.90 -28.02 -3.70
C GLU A 240 3.99 -29.14 -3.16
N PRO A 241 3.94 -30.30 -3.83
CA PRO A 241 3.22 -31.47 -3.31
C PRO A 241 3.82 -31.85 -1.94
N ARG A 242 2.98 -32.12 -0.98
CA ARG A 242 3.45 -32.70 0.27
C ARG A 242 4.05 -34.08 -0.03
N PRO A 243 5.22 -34.41 0.57
CA PRO A 243 5.83 -35.72 0.43
C PRO A 243 4.93 -36.84 0.94
#